data_f72980692992c1509cb68ec118ce9089
#
_entry.id   f72980692992c1509cb68ec118ce9089
#
_cell.length_a   1.000
_cell.length_b   1.000
_cell.length_c   1.000
_cell.angle_alpha   90.00
_cell.angle_beta   90.00
_cell.angle_gamma   90.00
#
_symmetry.space_group_name_H-M   'P 1'
#
loop_
_entity.id
_entity.type
_entity.pdbx_description
1 polymer ?
#
loop_
_entity_poly.entity_id
_entity_poly.type
_entity_poly.pdbx_seq_one_letter_code
_entity_poly.pdbx_strand_id
1 'polypeptide(L)'
;QSFCMLWIALLVIIPDAKVSAQNVSQPVSAEDKAYLEGLYKDTWGYLSTHVDAITGLPYDASSRQPPTSMSNVGLYLASVSTAYRTGLISAVDAEQRVKKVLDSLEKVDKWKGIPRPWIITRTLAPTFGDEFTYGPHLSALIGGLLVTQATFPEIVFEGIVPRIRKMLTVMELKTLYDPKTGWLKGGYNVKQDNFAIFQSWGHWYYKHFASETRLLSYYLILRGAAPKEHWFSLIRSKQQLEGETFFVSGYEEGGLYVQFLSGLFLDERATEMGESQKGYVNYQMKHAQTIKSPVWGWSSCLTPQGRYLAYGELRDDIVAPYASILAVHYYPAEVIKNLRALEEKGARPESHPRFGEVHFGFLDSINWQTGDTAKHYLTPNQAMAFLSLANYLHDGIVWKSFSESLPLQQQLTDVSVSKPAV
;
A
#
# COMPACT_ATOMS: atom_id res chain seq x y z
N GLN A 1 71.23 20.22 -3.78
CA GLN A 1 70.96 19.13 -2.81
C GLN A 1 69.46 18.90 -2.86
N SER A 2 69.03 17.83 -3.60
CA SER A 2 67.64 17.41 -3.75
C SER A 2 67.31 16.44 -2.64
N PHE A 3 66.23 16.73 -1.87
CA PHE A 3 65.67 15.80 -0.91
C PHE A 3 64.50 15.03 -1.61
N CYS A 4 64.76 13.75 -1.78
CA CYS A 4 63.76 12.80 -2.28
C CYS A 4 62.94 12.32 -1.07
N MET A 5 61.62 12.72 -0.95
CA MET A 5 60.71 12.16 0.04
C MET A 5 60.08 10.88 -0.50
N LEU A 6 60.43 9.79 0.16
CA LEU A 6 59.84 8.46 -0.08
C LEU A 6 58.48 8.40 0.63
N TRP A 7 57.39 8.28 -0.14
CA TRP A 7 56.06 7.96 0.39
C TRP A 7 55.94 6.45 0.55
N ILE A 8 55.90 6.00 1.79
CA ILE A 8 55.57 4.61 2.13
C ILE A 8 54.04 4.53 2.19
N ALA A 9 53.41 3.89 1.18
CA ALA A 9 52.01 3.56 1.20
C ALA A 9 51.76 2.40 2.18
N LEU A 10 51.14 2.69 3.32
CA LEU A 10 50.66 1.67 4.23
C LEU A 10 49.39 1.03 3.60
N LEU A 11 49.52 -0.19 3.09
CA LEU A 11 48.38 -1.01 2.70
C LEU A 11 47.67 -1.47 3.98
N VAL A 12 46.56 -0.83 4.33
CA VAL A 12 45.65 -1.33 5.35
C VAL A 12 44.83 -2.44 4.69
N ILE A 13 45.15 -3.68 5.01
CA ILE A 13 44.34 -4.84 4.68
C ILE A 13 43.09 -4.77 5.56
N ILE A 14 41.98 -4.31 4.98
CA ILE A 14 40.66 -4.42 5.61
C ILE A 14 40.24 -5.91 5.45
N PRO A 15 40.02 -6.64 6.55
CA PRO A 15 39.52 -8.00 6.41
C PRO A 15 38.16 -7.97 5.73
N ASP A 16 38.02 -8.77 4.67
CA ASP A 16 36.73 -9.02 4.00
C ASP A 16 35.68 -9.36 5.06
N ALA A 17 34.78 -8.41 5.31
CA ALA A 17 33.55 -8.72 5.98
C ALA A 17 32.82 -9.74 5.09
N LYS A 18 32.78 -10.99 5.53
CA LYS A 18 31.93 -12.02 4.93
C LYS A 18 30.52 -11.45 4.87
N VAL A 19 30.15 -10.96 3.70
CA VAL A 19 28.75 -10.74 3.36
C VAL A 19 28.07 -12.08 3.59
N SER A 20 27.28 -12.17 4.64
CA SER A 20 26.44 -13.32 4.92
C SER A 20 25.67 -13.61 3.64
N ALA A 21 25.81 -14.82 3.13
CA ALA A 21 25.09 -15.28 1.95
C ALA A 21 23.59 -14.99 2.20
N GLN A 22 23.05 -14.01 1.46
CA GLN A 22 21.62 -13.78 1.42
C GLN A 22 20.98 -15.11 1.11
N ASN A 23 20.02 -15.54 1.91
CA ASN A 23 19.14 -16.64 1.60
C ASN A 23 18.45 -16.30 0.27
N VAL A 24 19.03 -16.76 -0.83
CA VAL A 24 18.36 -16.77 -2.12
C VAL A 24 17.19 -17.71 -1.92
N SER A 25 15.99 -17.15 -1.78
CA SER A 25 14.76 -17.94 -1.68
C SER A 25 14.78 -18.96 -2.83
N GLN A 26 14.61 -20.24 -2.52
CA GLN A 26 14.51 -21.33 -3.50
C GLN A 26 13.45 -20.90 -4.54
N PRO A 27 13.70 -21.12 -5.84
CA PRO A 27 12.73 -20.78 -6.86
C PRO A 27 11.43 -21.53 -6.56
N VAL A 28 10.33 -20.79 -6.55
CA VAL A 28 8.98 -21.32 -6.32
C VAL A 28 8.67 -22.35 -7.41
N SER A 29 8.04 -23.46 -7.07
CA SER A 29 7.66 -24.51 -8.01
C SER A 29 6.70 -23.99 -9.10
N ALA A 30 6.64 -24.67 -10.25
CA ALA A 30 5.68 -24.31 -11.31
C ALA A 30 4.23 -24.42 -10.82
N GLU A 31 3.91 -25.36 -9.94
CA GLU A 31 2.60 -25.52 -9.32
C GLU A 31 2.27 -24.32 -8.40
N ASP A 32 3.21 -23.92 -7.55
CA ASP A 32 3.02 -22.80 -6.66
C ASP A 32 2.91 -21.46 -7.41
N LYS A 33 3.66 -21.32 -8.50
CA LYS A 33 3.50 -20.17 -9.38
C LYS A 33 2.11 -20.13 -10.01
N ALA A 34 1.62 -21.26 -10.54
CA ALA A 34 0.27 -21.36 -11.11
C ALA A 34 -0.81 -21.07 -10.05
N TYR A 35 -0.60 -21.50 -8.80
CA TYR A 35 -1.47 -21.18 -7.68
C TYR A 35 -1.57 -19.66 -7.45
N LEU A 36 -0.44 -18.95 -7.38
CA LEU A 36 -0.42 -17.50 -7.23
C LEU A 36 -1.02 -16.77 -8.44
N GLU A 37 -0.80 -17.28 -9.66
CA GLU A 37 -1.44 -16.74 -10.88
C GLU A 37 -2.96 -16.92 -10.86
N GLY A 38 -3.46 -18.03 -10.34
CA GLY A 38 -4.89 -18.26 -10.10
C GLY A 38 -5.45 -17.23 -9.12
N LEU A 39 -4.81 -17.09 -7.98
CA LEU A 39 -5.20 -16.11 -6.95
C LEU A 39 -5.18 -14.67 -7.48
N TYR A 40 -4.18 -14.32 -8.27
CA TYR A 40 -4.08 -13.02 -8.94
C TYR A 40 -5.29 -12.73 -9.83
N LYS A 41 -5.70 -13.71 -10.65
CA LYS A 41 -6.88 -13.59 -11.52
C LYS A 41 -8.18 -13.48 -10.73
N ASP A 42 -8.33 -14.28 -9.68
CA ASP A 42 -9.52 -14.26 -8.82
C ASP A 42 -9.69 -12.93 -8.12
N THR A 43 -8.60 -12.38 -7.60
CA THR A 43 -8.59 -11.05 -6.96
C THR A 43 -8.98 -9.94 -7.95
N TRP A 44 -8.53 -10.04 -9.22
CA TRP A 44 -9.00 -9.16 -10.29
C TRP A 44 -10.50 -9.35 -10.56
N GLY A 45 -11.00 -10.58 -10.52
CA GLY A 45 -12.43 -10.88 -10.66
C GLY A 45 -13.28 -10.07 -9.69
N TYR A 46 -12.87 -9.96 -8.42
CA TYR A 46 -13.51 -9.08 -7.45
C TYR A 46 -13.43 -7.61 -7.87
N LEU A 47 -12.24 -7.09 -8.11
CA LEU A 47 -12.01 -5.67 -8.41
C LEU A 47 -12.74 -5.22 -9.68
N SER A 48 -12.82 -6.10 -10.69
CA SER A 48 -13.49 -5.79 -11.96
C SER A 48 -15.01 -5.68 -11.87
N THR A 49 -15.62 -6.34 -10.88
CA THR A 49 -17.09 -6.48 -10.75
C THR A 49 -17.70 -5.62 -9.64
N HIS A 50 -16.90 -5.19 -8.64
CA HIS A 50 -17.38 -4.43 -7.49
C HIS A 50 -17.18 -2.92 -7.66
N VAL A 51 -17.67 -2.42 -8.79
CA VAL A 51 -17.66 -0.99 -9.15
C VAL A 51 -19.08 -0.49 -9.40
N ASP A 52 -19.32 0.78 -9.14
CA ASP A 52 -20.56 1.44 -9.49
C ASP A 52 -20.63 1.66 -11.01
N ALA A 53 -21.71 1.17 -11.63
CA ALA A 53 -21.85 1.18 -13.09
C ALA A 53 -21.91 2.60 -13.68
N ILE A 54 -22.38 3.61 -12.91
CA ILE A 54 -22.48 4.99 -13.37
C ILE A 54 -21.17 5.75 -13.17
N THR A 55 -20.61 5.70 -11.97
CA THR A 55 -19.43 6.49 -11.61
C THR A 55 -18.11 5.80 -11.91
N GLY A 56 -18.12 4.48 -12.11
CA GLY A 56 -16.91 3.66 -12.27
C GLY A 56 -16.08 3.51 -10.98
N LEU A 57 -16.53 4.09 -9.87
CA LEU A 57 -15.83 4.02 -8.60
C LEU A 57 -16.02 2.67 -7.93
N PRO A 58 -14.96 2.10 -7.31
CA PRO A 58 -15.09 0.85 -6.57
C PRO A 58 -15.93 1.07 -5.31
N TYR A 59 -16.76 0.09 -4.95
CA TYR A 59 -17.38 0.05 -3.63
C TYR A 59 -16.33 -0.29 -2.58
N ASP A 60 -16.53 0.18 -1.34
CA ASP A 60 -15.60 -0.13 -0.25
C ASP A 60 -15.53 -1.63 0.08
N ALA A 61 -16.68 -2.30 -0.04
CA ALA A 61 -16.80 -3.72 0.23
C ALA A 61 -17.76 -4.42 -0.74
N SER A 62 -17.75 -5.75 -0.74
CA SER A 62 -18.65 -6.58 -1.54
C SER A 62 -20.13 -6.41 -1.20
N SER A 63 -20.46 -5.75 -0.10
CA SER A 63 -21.84 -5.34 0.24
C SER A 63 -22.45 -4.39 -0.80
N ARG A 64 -21.64 -3.74 -1.65
CA ARG A 64 -22.04 -2.73 -2.64
C ARG A 64 -22.83 -1.58 -2.04
N GLN A 65 -22.50 -1.24 -0.80
CA GLN A 65 -23.07 -0.09 -0.12
C GLN A 65 -22.05 1.04 -0.09
N PRO A 66 -22.48 2.31 -0.25
CA PRO A 66 -21.62 3.43 0.00
C PRO A 66 -21.23 3.47 1.50
N PRO A 67 -20.08 4.07 1.85
CA PRO A 67 -19.22 4.92 1.05
C PRO A 67 -18.10 4.19 0.31
N THR A 68 -17.32 4.93 -0.51
CA THR A 68 -15.97 4.55 -0.94
C THR A 68 -14.95 5.58 -0.48
N SER A 69 -13.67 5.18 -0.43
CA SER A 69 -12.58 6.07 -0.06
C SER A 69 -11.67 6.40 -1.25
N MET A 70 -10.91 7.49 -1.15
CA MET A 70 -9.88 7.82 -2.15
C MET A 70 -8.73 6.80 -2.15
N SER A 71 -8.52 6.05 -1.06
CA SER A 71 -7.62 4.89 -1.07
C SER A 71 -8.10 3.83 -2.05
N ASN A 72 -9.38 3.48 -1.96
CA ASN A 72 -9.99 2.49 -2.85
C ASN A 72 -9.88 2.93 -4.31
N VAL A 73 -10.15 4.20 -4.58
CA VAL A 73 -10.08 4.76 -5.94
C VAL A 73 -8.66 4.70 -6.49
N GLY A 74 -7.67 5.09 -5.69
CA GLY A 74 -6.26 5.04 -6.10
C GLY A 74 -5.76 3.61 -6.33
N LEU A 75 -6.03 2.70 -5.40
CA LEU A 75 -5.66 1.29 -5.53
C LEU A 75 -6.38 0.63 -6.72
N TYR A 76 -7.64 0.98 -6.98
CA TYR A 76 -8.38 0.49 -8.15
C TYR A 76 -7.78 1.00 -9.46
N LEU A 77 -7.43 2.28 -9.56
CA LEU A 77 -6.75 2.84 -10.75
C LEU A 77 -5.42 2.11 -11.03
N ALA A 78 -4.62 1.88 -10.00
CA ALA A 78 -3.39 1.09 -10.11
C ALA A 78 -3.70 -0.34 -10.56
N SER A 79 -4.76 -0.96 -10.04
CA SER A 79 -5.17 -2.32 -10.40
C SER A 79 -5.65 -2.42 -11.84
N VAL A 80 -6.46 -1.47 -12.33
CA VAL A 80 -6.89 -1.39 -13.75
C VAL A 80 -5.68 -1.27 -14.67
N SER A 81 -4.76 -0.37 -14.34
CA SER A 81 -3.52 -0.14 -15.09
C SER A 81 -2.66 -1.40 -15.15
N THR A 82 -2.52 -2.08 -14.02
CA THR A 82 -1.76 -3.31 -13.90
C THR A 82 -2.44 -4.46 -14.66
N ALA A 83 -3.76 -4.62 -14.55
CA ALA A 83 -4.53 -5.64 -15.27
C ALA A 83 -4.39 -5.48 -16.80
N TYR A 84 -4.36 -4.25 -17.29
CA TYR A 84 -4.08 -3.97 -18.70
C TYR A 84 -2.65 -4.34 -19.09
N ARG A 85 -1.64 -3.91 -18.33
CA ARG A 85 -0.22 -4.22 -18.63
C ARG A 85 0.09 -5.72 -18.58
N THR A 86 -0.65 -6.49 -17.80
CA THR A 86 -0.50 -7.95 -17.68
C THR A 86 -1.42 -8.74 -18.60
N GLY A 87 -2.23 -8.06 -19.42
CA GLY A 87 -3.10 -8.71 -20.40
C GLY A 87 -4.37 -9.35 -19.83
N LEU A 88 -4.75 -9.05 -18.58
CA LEU A 88 -6.03 -9.51 -18.01
C LEU A 88 -7.24 -8.82 -18.63
N ILE A 89 -7.08 -7.59 -19.12
CA ILE A 89 -8.12 -6.83 -19.81
C ILE A 89 -7.59 -6.17 -21.08
N SER A 90 -8.49 -5.87 -21.99
CA SER A 90 -8.14 -5.17 -23.24
C SER A 90 -7.84 -3.68 -22.99
N ALA A 91 -7.16 -3.04 -23.96
CA ALA A 91 -6.92 -1.61 -23.94
C ALA A 91 -8.23 -0.81 -23.87
N VAL A 92 -9.25 -1.23 -24.61
CA VAL A 92 -10.56 -0.57 -24.65
C VAL A 92 -11.27 -0.64 -23.28
N ASP A 93 -11.28 -1.81 -22.62
CA ASP A 93 -11.89 -1.94 -21.28
C ASP A 93 -11.11 -1.10 -20.26
N ALA A 94 -9.79 -1.14 -20.29
CA ALA A 94 -8.95 -0.37 -19.39
C ALA A 94 -9.17 1.14 -19.55
N GLU A 95 -9.17 1.65 -20.79
CA GLU A 95 -9.42 3.06 -21.10
C GLU A 95 -10.80 3.51 -20.59
N GLN A 96 -11.84 2.73 -20.87
CA GLN A 96 -13.19 3.05 -20.42
C GLN A 96 -13.29 3.14 -18.90
N ARG A 97 -12.69 2.17 -18.17
CA ARG A 97 -12.67 2.17 -16.71
C ARG A 97 -11.94 3.40 -16.16
N VAL A 98 -10.75 3.70 -16.68
CA VAL A 98 -9.96 4.85 -16.25
C VAL A 98 -10.71 6.15 -16.53
N LYS A 99 -11.20 6.37 -17.75
CA LYS A 99 -11.93 7.59 -18.09
C LYS A 99 -13.14 7.80 -17.19
N LYS A 100 -13.91 6.76 -16.92
CA LYS A 100 -15.07 6.85 -16.02
C LYS A 100 -14.69 7.25 -14.58
N VAL A 101 -13.60 6.69 -14.05
CA VAL A 101 -13.09 7.09 -12.73
C VAL A 101 -12.62 8.55 -12.74
N LEU A 102 -11.90 8.98 -13.77
CA LEU A 102 -11.45 10.37 -13.90
C LEU A 102 -12.64 11.34 -14.00
N ASP A 103 -13.71 10.98 -14.75
CA ASP A 103 -14.94 11.77 -14.83
C ASP A 103 -15.59 11.98 -13.46
N SER A 104 -15.52 10.97 -12.60
CA SER A 104 -16.01 11.06 -11.23
C SER A 104 -15.09 11.89 -10.35
N LEU A 105 -13.77 11.67 -10.41
CA LEU A 105 -12.79 12.44 -9.65
C LEU A 105 -12.81 13.95 -9.98
N GLU A 106 -13.17 14.34 -11.21
CA GLU A 106 -13.33 15.74 -11.57
C GLU A 106 -14.51 16.40 -10.89
N LYS A 107 -15.58 15.63 -10.61
CA LYS A 107 -16.84 16.11 -10.02
C LYS A 107 -16.89 16.06 -8.50
N VAL A 108 -16.08 15.20 -7.84
CA VAL A 108 -16.08 15.12 -6.38
C VAL A 108 -15.73 16.45 -5.74
N ASP A 109 -16.27 16.70 -4.55
CA ASP A 109 -15.91 17.86 -3.75
C ASP A 109 -14.43 17.83 -3.34
N LYS A 110 -13.79 19.01 -3.38
CA LYS A 110 -12.37 19.18 -3.11
C LYS A 110 -12.13 20.33 -2.16
N TRP A 111 -11.18 20.13 -1.28
CA TRP A 111 -10.60 21.21 -0.49
C TRP A 111 -9.19 21.50 -1.02
N LYS A 112 -8.94 22.71 -1.48
CA LYS A 112 -7.64 23.12 -2.07
C LYS A 112 -7.14 22.14 -3.16
N GLY A 113 -8.05 21.70 -4.03
CA GLY A 113 -7.76 20.72 -5.08
C GLY A 113 -7.62 19.27 -4.61
N ILE A 114 -7.63 19.01 -3.29
CA ILE A 114 -7.53 17.68 -2.69
C ILE A 114 -8.94 17.10 -2.56
N PRO A 115 -9.25 15.94 -3.15
CA PRO A 115 -10.54 15.29 -3.03
C PRO A 115 -10.87 14.93 -1.57
N ARG A 116 -12.15 15.04 -1.20
CA ARG A 116 -12.64 14.55 0.10
C ARG A 116 -12.34 13.06 0.23
N PRO A 117 -11.80 12.61 1.37
CA PRO A 117 -11.27 11.24 1.50
C PRO A 117 -12.33 10.15 1.41
N TRP A 118 -13.57 10.45 1.80
CA TRP A 118 -14.69 9.53 1.77
C TRP A 118 -15.91 10.14 1.10
N ILE A 119 -16.52 9.44 0.17
CA ILE A 119 -17.67 9.88 -0.61
C ILE A 119 -18.69 8.77 -0.78
N ILE A 120 -19.92 9.14 -1.05
CA ILE A 120 -20.97 8.21 -1.48
C ILE A 120 -20.71 7.83 -2.93
N THR A 121 -20.44 6.57 -3.19
CA THR A 121 -20.01 6.05 -4.51
C THR A 121 -20.89 6.52 -5.67
N ARG A 122 -22.21 6.52 -5.51
CA ARG A 122 -23.16 6.87 -6.56
C ARG A 122 -23.34 8.38 -6.75
N THR A 123 -23.43 9.14 -5.67
CA THR A 123 -23.77 10.58 -5.72
C THR A 123 -22.55 11.49 -5.70
N LEU A 124 -21.37 10.94 -5.36
CA LEU A 124 -20.11 11.64 -5.17
C LEU A 124 -20.11 12.64 -4.01
N ALA A 125 -21.17 12.66 -3.19
CA ALA A 125 -21.29 13.53 -2.03
C ALA A 125 -20.32 13.08 -0.92
N PRO A 126 -19.70 14.00 -0.16
CA PRO A 126 -18.91 13.65 1.03
C PRO A 126 -19.75 12.92 2.07
N THR A 127 -19.16 11.92 2.76
CA THR A 127 -19.85 11.16 3.80
C THR A 127 -19.62 11.69 5.20
N PHE A 128 -18.50 12.37 5.42
CA PHE A 128 -18.14 12.99 6.69
C PHE A 128 -18.25 14.49 6.59
N GLY A 129 -18.42 15.14 7.75
CA GLY A 129 -18.53 16.59 7.87
C GLY A 129 -17.26 17.35 7.44
N ASP A 130 -17.04 18.50 8.05
CA ASP A 130 -15.95 19.41 7.66
C ASP A 130 -14.58 18.97 8.14
N GLU A 131 -14.50 18.09 9.15
CA GLU A 131 -13.24 17.53 9.65
C GLU A 131 -12.94 16.20 9.00
N PHE A 132 -11.70 16.00 8.54
CA PHE A 132 -11.29 14.77 7.87
C PHE A 132 -9.78 14.50 8.00
N THR A 133 -9.43 13.23 7.85
CA THR A 133 -8.05 12.76 7.66
C THR A 133 -7.80 12.51 6.18
N TYR A 134 -6.58 12.71 5.70
CA TYR A 134 -6.27 12.54 4.27
C TYR A 134 -5.11 11.57 4.01
N GLY A 135 -4.23 11.34 4.99
CA GLY A 135 -2.94 10.68 4.82
C GLY A 135 -2.94 9.43 3.95
N PRO A 136 -3.48 8.28 4.39
CA PRO A 136 -3.48 7.05 3.60
C PRO A 136 -4.32 7.18 2.32
N HIS A 137 -5.42 7.95 2.38
CA HIS A 137 -6.32 8.15 1.25
C HIS A 137 -5.64 8.87 0.08
N LEU A 138 -4.92 9.95 0.40
CA LEU A 138 -4.19 10.74 -0.61
C LEU A 138 -2.94 10.00 -1.07
N SER A 139 -2.27 9.26 -0.18
CA SER A 139 -1.12 8.42 -0.49
C SER A 139 -1.45 7.41 -1.61
N ALA A 140 -2.49 6.60 -1.40
CA ALA A 140 -2.92 5.61 -2.37
C ALA A 140 -3.48 6.24 -3.66
N LEU A 141 -4.24 7.35 -3.56
CA LEU A 141 -4.77 8.05 -4.74
C LEU A 141 -3.64 8.55 -5.64
N ILE A 142 -2.63 9.20 -5.07
CA ILE A 142 -1.47 9.70 -5.83
C ILE A 142 -0.72 8.53 -6.47
N GLY A 143 -0.47 7.45 -5.73
CA GLY A 143 0.16 6.25 -6.26
C GLY A 143 -0.59 5.69 -7.47
N GLY A 144 -1.92 5.55 -7.35
CA GLY A 144 -2.77 5.07 -8.44
C GLY A 144 -2.79 5.99 -9.67
N LEU A 145 -2.89 7.31 -9.46
CA LEU A 145 -2.85 8.29 -10.55
C LEU A 145 -1.51 8.25 -11.31
N LEU A 146 -0.39 8.12 -10.60
CA LEU A 146 0.93 8.07 -11.20
C LEU A 146 1.16 6.77 -11.99
N VAL A 147 0.77 5.62 -11.44
CA VAL A 147 0.81 4.33 -12.17
C VAL A 147 -0.05 4.40 -13.43
N THR A 148 -1.25 5.00 -13.34
CA THR A 148 -2.13 5.20 -14.49
C THR A 148 -1.51 6.12 -15.53
N GLN A 149 -0.90 7.22 -15.10
CA GLN A 149 -0.21 8.16 -16.02
C GLN A 149 0.88 7.48 -16.84
N ALA A 150 1.67 6.60 -16.23
CA ALA A 150 2.72 5.86 -16.92
C ALA A 150 2.17 4.76 -17.85
N THR A 151 1.04 4.16 -17.47
CA THR A 151 0.45 3.04 -18.22
C THR A 151 -0.25 3.48 -19.49
N PHE A 152 -0.84 4.69 -19.52
CA PHE A 152 -1.69 5.17 -20.61
C PHE A 152 -1.05 6.37 -21.32
N PRO A 153 -0.08 6.14 -22.23
CA PRO A 153 0.58 7.24 -22.95
C PRO A 153 -0.41 8.00 -23.82
N GLU A 154 -0.32 9.35 -23.83
CA GLU A 154 -1.26 10.26 -24.48
C GLU A 154 -1.41 9.99 -25.97
N ILE A 155 -0.35 9.57 -26.64
CA ILE A 155 -0.37 9.26 -28.09
C ILE A 155 -1.31 8.11 -28.46
N VAL A 156 -1.65 7.24 -27.47
CA VAL A 156 -2.53 6.08 -27.67
C VAL A 156 -3.87 6.28 -26.96
N PHE A 157 -3.87 6.93 -25.80
CA PHE A 157 -5.03 7.10 -24.92
C PHE A 157 -5.30 8.56 -24.64
N GLU A 158 -5.92 9.22 -25.61
CA GLU A 158 -6.17 10.66 -25.59
C GLU A 158 -6.94 11.11 -24.33
N GLY A 159 -6.46 12.17 -23.71
CA GLY A 159 -7.11 12.88 -22.61
C GLY A 159 -6.87 12.30 -21.23
N ILE A 160 -6.20 11.14 -21.06
CA ILE A 160 -5.94 10.55 -19.74
C ILE A 160 -4.83 11.31 -19.02
N VAL A 161 -3.65 11.42 -19.63
CA VAL A 161 -2.46 12.03 -19.01
C VAL A 161 -2.67 13.51 -18.66
N PRO A 162 -3.22 14.36 -19.55
CA PRO A 162 -3.48 15.77 -19.23
C PRO A 162 -4.42 15.94 -18.03
N ARG A 163 -5.46 15.11 -17.91
CA ARG A 163 -6.41 15.14 -16.81
C ARG A 163 -5.73 14.79 -15.48
N ILE A 164 -4.94 13.72 -15.45
CA ILE A 164 -4.19 13.31 -14.26
C ILE A 164 -3.20 14.41 -13.85
N ARG A 165 -2.43 14.95 -14.81
CA ARG A 165 -1.49 16.05 -14.53
C ARG A 165 -2.19 17.26 -13.95
N LYS A 166 -3.35 17.64 -14.52
CA LYS A 166 -4.17 18.75 -14.01
C LYS A 166 -4.59 18.47 -12.56
N MET A 167 -5.14 17.29 -12.27
CA MET A 167 -5.55 16.91 -10.91
C MET A 167 -4.39 17.03 -9.91
N LEU A 168 -3.23 16.46 -10.25
CA LEU A 168 -2.05 16.51 -9.38
C LEU A 168 -1.46 17.92 -9.22
N THR A 169 -1.64 18.79 -10.22
CA THR A 169 -1.09 20.16 -10.21
C THR A 169 -1.92 21.11 -9.35
N VAL A 170 -3.25 20.94 -9.34
CA VAL A 170 -4.14 21.84 -8.58
C VAL A 170 -4.21 21.52 -7.08
N MET A 171 -3.64 20.40 -6.65
CA MET A 171 -3.57 20.07 -5.23
C MET A 171 -2.55 20.98 -4.51
N GLU A 172 -3.03 21.78 -3.55
CA GLU A 172 -2.19 22.65 -2.72
C GLU A 172 -1.49 21.86 -1.61
N LEU A 173 -0.61 20.93 -1.99
CA LEU A 173 0.03 19.95 -1.11
C LEU A 173 0.88 20.58 0.01
N LYS A 174 1.39 21.82 -0.18
CA LYS A 174 2.15 22.55 0.85
C LYS A 174 1.35 22.75 2.13
N THR A 175 0.02 22.80 2.05
CA THR A 175 -0.86 22.98 3.23
C THR A 175 -0.80 21.81 4.19
N LEU A 176 -0.39 20.63 3.72
CA LEU A 176 -0.32 19.40 4.51
C LEU A 176 0.94 19.34 5.39
N TYR A 177 2.00 20.04 5.02
CA TYR A 177 3.26 20.07 5.76
C TYR A 177 3.24 21.17 6.84
N ASP A 178 3.75 20.84 8.03
CA ASP A 178 3.96 21.81 9.10
C ASP A 178 5.47 22.08 9.28
N PRO A 179 5.94 23.27 8.88
CA PRO A 179 7.36 23.60 9.01
C PRO A 179 7.85 23.75 10.46
N LYS A 180 6.93 23.90 11.44
CA LYS A 180 7.30 24.00 12.86
C LYS A 180 7.69 22.65 13.46
N THR A 181 7.00 21.58 13.05
CA THR A 181 7.25 20.24 13.54
C THR A 181 8.08 19.40 12.58
N GLY A 182 8.12 19.77 11.31
CA GLY A 182 8.74 18.97 10.24
C GLY A 182 7.89 17.79 9.78
N TRP A 183 6.63 17.67 10.21
CA TRP A 183 5.76 16.53 9.93
C TRP A 183 4.53 16.89 9.11
N LEU A 184 3.80 15.87 8.63
CA LEU A 184 2.52 16.06 7.98
C LEU A 184 1.40 16.18 9.03
N LYS A 185 0.54 17.17 8.87
CA LYS A 185 -0.64 17.37 9.71
C LYS A 185 -1.57 16.18 9.55
N GLY A 186 -2.19 15.72 10.64
CA GLY A 186 -3.01 14.50 10.65
C GLY A 186 -4.39 14.70 10.04
N GLY A 187 -4.96 15.92 10.13
CA GLY A 187 -6.27 16.22 9.59
C GLY A 187 -6.52 17.68 9.38
N TYR A 188 -7.64 18.00 8.75
CA TYR A 188 -8.05 19.35 8.40
C TYR A 188 -9.53 19.58 8.71
N ASN A 189 -9.86 20.82 9.11
CA ASN A 189 -11.22 21.32 9.14
C ASN A 189 -11.41 22.25 7.93
N VAL A 190 -12.24 21.82 6.98
CA VAL A 190 -12.44 22.49 5.69
C VAL A 190 -13.14 23.82 5.86
N LYS A 191 -14.15 23.88 6.74
CA LYS A 191 -14.96 25.08 6.98
C LYS A 191 -14.16 26.18 7.66
N GLN A 192 -13.27 25.81 8.58
CA GLN A 192 -12.42 26.74 9.29
C GLN A 192 -11.09 27.00 8.59
N ASP A 193 -10.80 26.23 7.54
CA ASP A 193 -9.53 26.23 6.79
C ASP A 193 -8.29 26.14 7.69
N ASN A 194 -8.34 25.24 8.69
CA ASN A 194 -7.27 25.06 9.66
C ASN A 194 -7.01 23.58 9.97
N PHE A 195 -5.97 23.35 10.79
CA PHE A 195 -5.64 22.03 11.30
C PHE A 195 -6.78 21.54 12.21
N ALA A 196 -7.33 20.36 11.91
CA ALA A 196 -8.47 19.78 12.62
C ALA A 196 -8.14 19.41 14.07
N ILE A 197 -9.09 19.68 14.96
CA ILE A 197 -9.08 19.19 16.34
C ILE A 197 -10.19 18.16 16.46
N PHE A 198 -9.80 16.88 16.51
CA PHE A 198 -10.76 15.81 16.74
C PHE A 198 -11.00 15.65 18.24
N GLN A 199 -12.27 15.57 18.65
CA GLN A 199 -12.65 15.54 20.07
C GLN A 199 -11.88 14.51 20.90
N SER A 200 -11.60 13.35 20.32
CA SER A 200 -10.89 12.26 20.99
C SER A 200 -9.38 12.23 20.75
N TRP A 201 -8.88 12.89 19.69
CA TRP A 201 -7.50 12.74 19.24
C TRP A 201 -6.71 14.06 19.27
N GLY A 202 -7.36 15.18 19.40
CA GLY A 202 -6.71 16.51 19.35
C GLY A 202 -6.02 16.76 18.00
N HIS A 203 -4.98 17.60 18.05
CA HIS A 203 -4.08 17.78 16.91
C HIS A 203 -3.08 16.65 16.86
N TRP A 204 -2.96 15.95 15.72
CA TRP A 204 -1.97 14.92 15.57
C TRP A 204 -1.24 15.04 14.23
N TYR A 205 -0.11 14.33 14.10
CA TYR A 205 0.75 14.37 12.93
C TYR A 205 1.04 12.95 12.43
N TYR A 206 1.15 12.81 11.12
CA TYR A 206 1.79 11.65 10.51
C TYR A 206 3.30 11.82 10.63
N LYS A 207 3.88 11.22 11.64
CA LYS A 207 5.27 11.43 12.06
C LYS A 207 6.15 10.18 12.03
N HIS A 208 5.56 9.01 11.84
CA HIS A 208 6.29 7.74 11.84
C HIS A 208 6.74 7.36 10.43
N PHE A 209 7.98 6.83 10.32
CA PHE A 209 8.52 6.35 9.06
C PHE A 209 7.78 5.10 8.57
N ALA A 210 7.54 4.11 9.44
CA ALA A 210 6.70 2.97 9.16
C ALA A 210 5.22 3.38 9.24
N SER A 211 4.73 4.00 8.17
CA SER A 211 3.37 4.55 8.08
C SER A 211 2.85 4.41 6.66
N GLU A 212 1.55 4.27 6.53
CA GLU A 212 0.81 4.26 5.27
C GLU A 212 0.93 5.57 4.48
N THR A 213 1.41 6.64 5.14
CA THR A 213 1.61 7.95 4.51
C THR A 213 3.01 8.18 3.96
N ARG A 214 3.90 7.18 4.03
CA ARG A 214 5.29 7.31 3.56
C ARG A 214 5.39 7.68 2.08
N LEU A 215 4.53 7.10 1.23
CA LEU A 215 4.43 7.47 -0.19
C LEU A 215 4.05 8.95 -0.37
N LEU A 216 3.11 9.45 0.44
CA LEU A 216 2.72 10.86 0.39
C LEU A 216 3.90 11.75 0.80
N SER A 217 4.61 11.42 1.88
CA SER A 217 5.81 12.15 2.30
C SER A 217 6.85 12.23 1.18
N TYR A 218 7.12 11.10 0.53
CA TYR A 218 8.01 11.04 -0.62
C TYR A 218 7.54 11.95 -1.77
N TYR A 219 6.27 11.87 -2.14
CA TYR A 219 5.70 12.67 -3.22
C TYR A 219 5.70 14.18 -2.91
N LEU A 220 5.42 14.59 -1.67
CA LEU A 220 5.50 15.99 -1.27
C LEU A 220 6.91 16.57 -1.46
N ILE A 221 7.94 15.80 -1.14
CA ILE A 221 9.33 16.20 -1.36
C ILE A 221 9.62 16.36 -2.85
N LEU A 222 9.22 15.39 -3.67
CA LEU A 222 9.38 15.45 -5.12
C LEU A 222 8.70 16.67 -5.74
N ARG A 223 7.57 17.09 -5.17
CA ARG A 223 6.82 18.26 -5.64
C ARG A 223 7.30 19.60 -5.03
N GLY A 224 8.34 19.56 -4.18
CA GLY A 224 8.79 20.75 -3.44
C GLY A 224 7.74 21.29 -2.47
N ALA A 225 6.77 20.47 -2.07
CA ALA A 225 5.73 20.79 -1.10
C ALA A 225 6.20 20.58 0.36
N ALA A 226 7.21 19.75 0.55
CA ALA A 226 7.96 19.60 1.79
C ALA A 226 9.46 19.59 1.47
N PRO A 227 10.33 20.02 2.39
CA PRO A 227 11.78 19.96 2.22
C PRO A 227 12.30 18.50 2.40
N LYS A 228 13.50 18.20 1.92
CA LYS A 228 14.13 16.86 2.06
C LYS A 228 14.28 16.44 3.52
N GLU A 229 14.50 17.38 4.41
CA GLU A 229 14.63 17.20 5.85
C GLU A 229 13.39 16.56 6.48
N HIS A 230 12.22 16.75 5.87
CA HIS A 230 10.99 16.05 6.29
C HIS A 230 11.18 14.53 6.33
N TRP A 231 11.82 13.93 5.32
CA TRP A 231 12.07 12.49 5.29
C TRP A 231 12.88 12.00 6.48
N PHE A 232 13.90 12.78 6.86
CA PHE A 232 14.78 12.45 7.98
C PHE A 232 14.19 12.79 9.35
N SER A 233 13.18 13.68 9.41
CA SER A 233 12.45 14.00 10.63
C SER A 233 11.44 12.92 11.04
N LEU A 234 11.06 12.02 10.13
CA LEU A 234 10.15 10.91 10.42
C LEU A 234 10.78 9.99 11.48
N ILE A 235 9.99 9.65 12.49
CA ILE A 235 10.42 8.84 13.63
C ILE A 235 10.71 7.41 13.18
N ARG A 236 11.94 6.96 13.44
CA ARG A 236 12.46 5.62 13.12
C ARG A 236 12.74 4.78 14.36
N SER A 237 11.91 4.95 15.40
CA SER A 237 12.00 4.11 16.59
C SER A 237 11.83 2.65 16.20
N LYS A 238 12.69 1.79 16.74
CA LYS A 238 12.64 0.35 16.54
C LYS A 238 12.10 -0.32 17.79
N GLN A 239 11.37 -1.40 17.61
CA GLN A 239 11.01 -2.33 18.69
C GLN A 239 11.54 -3.71 18.36
N GLN A 240 11.66 -4.53 19.40
CA GLN A 240 12.08 -5.92 19.28
C GLN A 240 11.03 -6.82 19.93
N LEU A 241 10.41 -7.70 19.12
CA LEU A 241 9.41 -8.66 19.55
C LEU A 241 9.79 -10.03 18.99
N GLU A 242 9.62 -11.09 19.74
CA GLU A 242 9.99 -12.47 19.35
C GLU A 242 11.42 -12.58 18.76
N GLY A 243 12.34 -11.73 19.21
CA GLY A 243 13.71 -11.66 18.69
C GLY A 243 13.88 -10.96 17.35
N GLU A 244 12.81 -10.43 16.76
CA GLU A 244 12.83 -9.66 15.51
C GLU A 244 12.82 -8.16 15.77
N THR A 245 13.50 -7.39 14.93
CA THR A 245 13.62 -5.93 15.05
C THR A 245 12.97 -5.25 13.85
N PHE A 246 12.08 -4.29 14.09
CA PHE A 246 11.39 -3.53 13.05
C PHE A 246 11.01 -2.13 13.55
N PHE A 247 10.67 -1.23 12.63
CA PHE A 247 10.20 0.11 12.99
C PHE A 247 8.81 0.05 13.64
N VAL A 248 8.65 0.83 14.70
CA VAL A 248 7.33 1.10 15.30
C VAL A 248 6.46 1.82 14.27
N SER A 249 5.28 1.29 14.00
CA SER A 249 4.30 1.92 13.13
C SER A 249 3.67 3.14 13.80
N GLY A 250 2.96 3.95 13.00
CA GLY A 250 2.28 5.15 13.49
C GLY A 250 1.15 4.85 14.49
N TYR A 251 0.72 3.61 14.56
CA TYR A 251 -0.22 3.06 15.53
C TYR A 251 0.52 2.00 16.34
N GLU A 252 0.26 1.92 17.64
CA GLU A 252 1.00 1.05 18.55
C GLU A 252 0.95 -0.43 18.12
N GLU A 253 -0.11 -0.83 17.43
CA GLU A 253 -0.39 -2.21 17.04
C GLU A 253 -0.57 -2.37 15.52
N GLY A 254 -0.08 -1.41 14.73
CA GLY A 254 -0.33 -1.33 13.28
C GLY A 254 -0.01 -2.63 12.56
N GLY A 255 -0.99 -3.17 11.84
CA GLY A 255 -0.88 -4.41 11.09
C GLY A 255 0.04 -4.32 9.87
N LEU A 256 0.20 -5.44 9.18
CA LEU A 256 1.08 -5.53 8.00
C LEU A 256 0.82 -4.45 6.96
N TYR A 257 -0.44 -4.02 6.75
CA TYR A 257 -0.73 -3.02 5.74
C TYR A 257 0.00 -1.68 5.97
N VAL A 258 0.16 -1.27 7.24
CA VAL A 258 0.85 -0.01 7.60
C VAL A 258 2.31 -0.03 7.15
N GLN A 259 2.96 -1.19 7.28
CA GLN A 259 4.33 -1.40 6.83
C GLN A 259 4.43 -1.43 5.30
N PHE A 260 3.43 -1.98 4.59
CA PHE A 260 3.53 -2.38 3.19
C PHE A 260 2.79 -1.48 2.19
N LEU A 261 1.79 -0.67 2.59
CA LEU A 261 0.98 0.10 1.64
C LEU A 261 1.83 0.95 0.67
N SER A 262 2.80 1.68 1.21
CA SER A 262 3.71 2.49 0.39
C SER A 262 4.63 1.61 -0.49
N GLY A 263 5.02 0.45 0.01
CA GLY A 263 5.83 -0.55 -0.69
C GLY A 263 5.14 -1.21 -1.89
N LEU A 264 3.83 -1.04 -2.07
CA LEU A 264 3.16 -1.45 -3.31
C LEU A 264 3.62 -0.62 -4.52
N PHE A 265 3.97 0.65 -4.28
CA PHE A 265 4.37 1.62 -5.30
C PHE A 265 5.88 1.88 -5.32
N LEU A 266 6.54 1.81 -4.17
CA LEU A 266 7.97 2.02 -3.99
C LEU A 266 8.67 0.68 -3.81
N ASP A 267 9.68 0.38 -4.60
CA ASP A 267 10.51 -0.80 -4.35
C ASP A 267 11.43 -0.55 -3.13
N GLU A 268 10.94 -0.95 -1.97
CA GLU A 268 11.64 -0.74 -0.70
C GLU A 268 12.55 -1.90 -0.30
N ARG A 269 12.64 -2.98 -1.10
CA ARG A 269 13.32 -4.23 -0.72
C ARG A 269 14.77 -4.07 -0.32
N ALA A 270 15.49 -3.13 -0.91
CA ALA A 270 16.90 -2.83 -0.62
C ALA A 270 17.11 -1.67 0.36
N THR A 271 16.07 -1.23 1.08
CA THR A 271 16.09 -0.08 1.99
C THR A 271 15.99 -0.50 3.47
N GLU A 272 16.21 0.44 4.39
CA GLU A 272 15.94 0.22 5.82
C GLU A 272 14.49 -0.16 6.11
N MET A 273 13.54 0.30 5.26
CA MET A 273 12.14 -0.10 5.36
C MET A 273 11.92 -1.54 4.95
N GLY A 274 12.61 -2.01 3.91
CA GLY A 274 12.58 -3.41 3.51
C GLY A 274 13.08 -4.35 4.61
N GLU A 275 14.14 -3.97 5.32
CA GLU A 275 14.61 -4.72 6.48
C GLU A 275 13.57 -4.71 7.63
N SER A 276 12.91 -3.58 7.86
CA SER A 276 11.80 -3.49 8.82
C SER A 276 10.63 -4.39 8.44
N GLN A 277 10.24 -4.40 7.16
CA GLN A 277 9.17 -5.25 6.64
C GLN A 277 9.48 -6.73 6.87
N LYS A 278 10.70 -7.17 6.56
CA LYS A 278 11.15 -8.55 6.84
C LYS A 278 11.07 -8.89 8.32
N GLY A 279 11.60 -8.02 9.18
CA GLY A 279 11.55 -8.21 10.64
C GLY A 279 10.12 -8.32 11.15
N TYR A 280 9.20 -7.47 10.65
CA TYR A 280 7.81 -7.51 11.06
C TYR A 280 7.07 -8.79 10.60
N VAL A 281 7.35 -9.27 9.39
CA VAL A 281 6.80 -10.55 8.90
C VAL A 281 7.34 -11.73 9.72
N ASN A 282 8.65 -11.75 9.99
CA ASN A 282 9.25 -12.77 10.84
C ASN A 282 8.66 -12.78 12.24
N TYR A 283 8.43 -11.59 12.83
CA TYR A 283 7.72 -11.45 14.09
C TYR A 283 6.34 -12.12 14.03
N GLN A 284 5.52 -11.83 13.02
CA GLN A 284 4.20 -12.43 12.91
C GLN A 284 4.25 -13.95 12.74
N MET A 285 5.18 -14.48 11.96
CA MET A 285 5.36 -15.93 11.82
C MET A 285 5.77 -16.60 13.14
N LYS A 286 6.68 -15.99 13.91
CA LYS A 286 7.10 -16.50 15.23
C LYS A 286 5.99 -16.36 16.25
N HIS A 287 5.26 -15.25 16.25
CA HIS A 287 4.10 -15.05 17.12
C HIS A 287 3.04 -16.14 16.89
N ALA A 288 2.76 -16.46 15.60
CA ALA A 288 1.88 -17.59 15.29
C ALA A 288 2.34 -18.91 15.93
N GLN A 289 3.64 -19.18 15.90
CA GLN A 289 4.20 -20.38 16.56
C GLN A 289 4.03 -20.34 18.09
N THR A 290 4.27 -19.17 18.71
CA THR A 290 4.12 -18.94 20.15
C THR A 290 2.69 -19.19 20.60
N ILE A 291 1.68 -18.70 19.89
CA ILE A 291 0.26 -18.90 20.22
C ILE A 291 -0.31 -20.20 19.61
N LYS A 292 0.52 -21.01 18.94
CA LYS A 292 0.14 -22.25 18.25
C LYS A 292 -0.93 -22.06 17.17
N SER A 293 -0.92 -20.91 16.52
CA SER A 293 -1.74 -20.68 15.33
C SER A 293 -1.11 -21.37 14.13
N PRO A 294 -1.88 -22.12 13.32
CA PRO A 294 -1.38 -22.71 12.08
C PRO A 294 -1.25 -21.69 10.93
N VAL A 295 -1.73 -20.46 11.15
CA VAL A 295 -1.78 -19.38 10.16
C VAL A 295 -1.34 -18.05 10.77
N TRP A 296 -0.94 -17.10 9.92
CA TRP A 296 -0.51 -15.76 10.29
C TRP A 296 -1.01 -14.71 9.29
N GLY A 297 -0.94 -13.44 9.65
CA GLY A 297 -1.34 -12.32 8.80
C GLY A 297 -2.27 -11.36 9.56
N TRP A 298 -1.78 -10.82 10.70
CA TRP A 298 -2.54 -9.83 11.48
C TRP A 298 -2.44 -8.46 10.82
N SER A 299 -3.60 -7.92 10.48
CA SER A 299 -3.75 -6.60 9.86
C SER A 299 -5.21 -6.15 9.94
N SER A 300 -5.46 -4.90 9.57
CA SER A 300 -6.81 -4.32 9.55
C SER A 300 -7.76 -5.11 8.65
N CYS A 301 -8.93 -5.46 9.16
CA CYS A 301 -9.91 -6.28 8.45
C CYS A 301 -11.32 -6.14 9.02
N LEU A 302 -12.31 -6.65 8.30
CA LEU A 302 -13.63 -6.96 8.87
C LEU A 302 -13.57 -8.28 9.64
N THR A 303 -14.04 -8.30 10.87
CA THR A 303 -14.18 -9.55 11.63
C THR A 303 -15.29 -10.43 11.04
N PRO A 304 -15.37 -11.73 11.39
CA PRO A 304 -16.47 -12.60 11.01
C PRO A 304 -17.86 -12.03 11.38
N GLN A 305 -17.94 -11.20 12.42
CA GLN A 305 -19.16 -10.52 12.85
C GLN A 305 -19.44 -9.22 12.08
N GLY A 306 -18.60 -8.85 11.08
CA GLY A 306 -18.78 -7.65 10.26
C GLY A 306 -18.32 -6.35 10.93
N ARG A 307 -17.60 -6.41 12.06
CA ARG A 307 -17.02 -5.24 12.70
C ARG A 307 -15.63 -4.95 12.09
N TYR A 308 -15.36 -3.69 11.76
CA TYR A 308 -14.02 -3.31 11.32
C TYR A 308 -13.03 -3.30 12.49
N LEU A 309 -11.93 -3.99 12.31
CA LEU A 309 -10.81 -4.09 13.22
C LEU A 309 -9.65 -3.29 12.63
N ALA A 310 -9.41 -2.10 13.16
CA ALA A 310 -8.42 -1.18 12.61
C ALA A 310 -6.97 -1.66 12.81
N TYR A 311 -6.74 -2.41 13.89
CA TYR A 311 -5.42 -2.91 14.30
C TYR A 311 -5.54 -4.41 14.53
N GLY A 312 -5.16 -5.19 13.51
CA GLY A 312 -5.36 -6.63 13.50
C GLY A 312 -4.76 -7.38 14.70
N GLU A 313 -3.65 -6.89 15.24
CA GLU A 313 -2.90 -7.55 16.33
C GLU A 313 -3.59 -7.53 17.68
N LEU A 314 -4.62 -6.72 17.88
CA LEU A 314 -5.44 -6.77 19.09
C LEU A 314 -6.25 -8.07 19.24
N ARG A 315 -6.32 -8.87 18.20
CA ARG A 315 -7.15 -10.07 18.12
C ARG A 315 -6.35 -11.23 17.53
N ASP A 316 -5.61 -11.94 18.39
CA ASP A 316 -4.80 -13.11 18.01
C ASP A 316 -5.59 -14.21 17.29
N ASP A 317 -6.90 -14.29 17.54
CA ASP A 317 -7.79 -15.26 16.93
C ASP A 317 -8.24 -14.92 15.51
N ILE A 318 -8.06 -13.65 15.04
CA ILE A 318 -8.52 -13.19 13.73
C ILE A 318 -7.33 -12.86 12.82
N VAL A 319 -7.26 -13.55 11.68
CA VAL A 319 -6.23 -13.38 10.66
C VAL A 319 -6.85 -12.84 9.38
N ALA A 320 -6.16 -11.91 8.74
CA ALA A 320 -6.52 -11.32 7.45
C ALA A 320 -5.64 -11.90 6.33
N PRO A 321 -6.14 -12.77 5.46
CA PRO A 321 -5.32 -13.46 4.45
C PRO A 321 -4.50 -12.54 3.55
N TYR A 322 -5.08 -11.38 3.14
CA TYR A 322 -4.38 -10.42 2.29
C TYR A 322 -3.05 -9.94 2.90
N ALA A 323 -2.99 -9.86 4.23
CA ALA A 323 -1.82 -9.36 4.93
C ALA A 323 -0.59 -10.24 4.69
N SER A 324 -0.75 -11.56 4.68
CA SER A 324 0.36 -12.46 4.33
C SER A 324 0.78 -12.33 2.87
N ILE A 325 -0.15 -12.04 1.96
CA ILE A 325 0.16 -11.83 0.53
C ILE A 325 1.11 -10.64 0.33
N LEU A 326 1.03 -9.60 1.18
CA LEU A 326 1.95 -8.46 1.11
C LEU A 326 3.42 -8.86 1.27
N ALA A 327 3.68 -9.95 1.96
CA ALA A 327 5.03 -10.46 2.21
C ALA A 327 5.59 -11.37 1.10
N VAL A 328 4.85 -11.62 0.01
CA VAL A 328 5.20 -12.60 -1.03
C VAL A 328 6.57 -12.38 -1.67
N HIS A 329 7.04 -11.14 -1.74
CA HIS A 329 8.37 -10.81 -2.27
C HIS A 329 9.53 -11.27 -1.39
N TYR A 330 9.29 -11.36 -0.08
CA TYR A 330 10.32 -11.71 0.90
C TYR A 330 10.30 -13.20 1.23
N TYR A 331 9.10 -13.78 1.36
CA TYR A 331 8.89 -15.13 1.87
C TYR A 331 7.86 -15.90 1.05
N PRO A 332 8.08 -16.10 -0.27
CA PRO A 332 7.06 -16.71 -1.15
C PRO A 332 6.63 -18.10 -0.69
N ALA A 333 7.56 -18.95 -0.24
CA ALA A 333 7.24 -20.31 0.19
C ALA A 333 6.37 -20.32 1.46
N GLU A 334 6.71 -19.48 2.45
CA GLU A 334 5.98 -19.33 3.71
C GLU A 334 4.59 -18.72 3.47
N VAL A 335 4.49 -17.75 2.56
CA VAL A 335 3.21 -17.15 2.16
C VAL A 335 2.32 -18.20 1.51
N ILE A 336 2.81 -18.95 0.54
CA ILE A 336 2.04 -20.00 -0.16
C ILE A 336 1.57 -21.07 0.84
N LYS A 337 2.46 -21.52 1.71
CA LYS A 337 2.11 -22.46 2.78
C LYS A 337 0.99 -21.93 3.67
N ASN A 338 1.07 -20.65 4.07
CA ASN A 338 0.07 -19.98 4.88
C ASN A 338 -1.27 -19.86 4.15
N LEU A 339 -1.25 -19.48 2.87
CA LEU A 339 -2.46 -19.35 2.06
C LEU A 339 -3.18 -20.68 1.87
N ARG A 340 -2.45 -21.77 1.61
CA ARG A 340 -3.03 -23.12 1.54
C ARG A 340 -3.68 -23.53 2.86
N ALA A 341 -3.02 -23.27 4.01
CA ALA A 341 -3.60 -23.52 5.31
C ALA A 341 -4.86 -22.68 5.61
N LEU A 342 -4.92 -21.44 5.08
CA LEU A 342 -6.11 -20.59 5.16
C LEU A 342 -7.25 -21.11 4.26
N GLU A 343 -6.95 -21.65 3.09
CA GLU A 343 -7.93 -22.32 2.21
C GLU A 343 -8.54 -23.56 2.87
N GLU A 344 -7.71 -24.42 3.46
CA GLU A 344 -8.17 -25.60 4.20
C GLU A 344 -9.13 -25.23 5.35
N LYS A 345 -9.02 -24.02 5.87
CA LYS A 345 -9.91 -23.47 6.89
C LYS A 345 -11.13 -22.74 6.33
N GLY A 346 -11.30 -22.70 5.01
CA GLY A 346 -12.45 -22.10 4.35
C GLY A 346 -12.34 -20.58 4.11
N ALA A 347 -11.16 -19.98 4.25
CA ALA A 347 -10.98 -18.54 4.00
C ALA A 347 -11.06 -18.14 2.50
N ARG A 348 -11.01 -19.13 1.58
CA ARG A 348 -11.20 -18.94 0.13
C ARG A 348 -12.27 -19.90 -0.37
N PRO A 349 -13.55 -19.53 -0.29
CA PRO A 349 -14.65 -20.38 -0.69
C PRO A 349 -14.74 -20.47 -2.22
N GLU A 350 -15.15 -21.64 -2.73
CA GLU A 350 -15.48 -21.88 -4.15
C GLU A 350 -16.78 -21.19 -4.57
N SER A 351 -17.65 -20.93 -3.60
CA SER A 351 -18.91 -20.21 -3.82
C SER A 351 -19.18 -19.22 -2.69
N HIS A 352 -19.77 -18.09 -3.03
CA HIS A 352 -20.15 -17.08 -2.05
C HIS A 352 -21.68 -17.04 -1.90
N PRO A 353 -22.24 -16.99 -0.67
CA PRO A 353 -23.69 -17.00 -0.44
C PRO A 353 -24.48 -15.95 -1.22
N ARG A 354 -23.84 -14.81 -1.53
CA ARG A 354 -24.46 -13.70 -2.24
C ARG A 354 -24.21 -13.70 -3.75
N PHE A 355 -23.09 -14.27 -4.20
CA PHE A 355 -22.63 -14.14 -5.59
C PHE A 355 -22.63 -15.47 -6.35
N GLY A 356 -22.94 -16.58 -5.69
CA GLY A 356 -22.91 -17.90 -6.30
C GLY A 356 -21.50 -18.45 -6.51
N GLU A 357 -21.30 -19.23 -7.54
CA GLU A 357 -19.99 -19.79 -7.93
C GLU A 357 -19.13 -18.70 -8.55
N VAL A 358 -18.35 -18.02 -7.70
CA VAL A 358 -17.40 -16.97 -8.10
C VAL A 358 -16.10 -17.11 -7.32
N HIS A 359 -15.00 -16.89 -8.00
CA HIS A 359 -13.68 -16.88 -7.41
C HIS A 359 -13.21 -15.42 -7.27
N PHE A 360 -13.20 -14.91 -6.05
CA PHE A 360 -12.79 -13.53 -5.73
C PHE A 360 -11.54 -13.47 -4.85
N GLY A 361 -10.79 -14.56 -4.77
CA GLY A 361 -9.67 -14.66 -3.85
C GLY A 361 -10.12 -14.95 -2.41
N PHE A 362 -9.39 -14.43 -1.45
CA PHE A 362 -9.67 -14.68 -0.03
C PHE A 362 -10.72 -13.73 0.53
N LEU A 363 -11.58 -14.26 1.41
CA LEU A 363 -12.43 -13.44 2.29
C LEU A 363 -11.56 -12.54 3.18
N ASP A 364 -12.17 -11.50 3.72
CA ASP A 364 -11.43 -10.44 4.41
C ASP A 364 -10.71 -10.90 5.68
N SER A 365 -11.32 -11.81 6.43
CA SER A 365 -10.69 -12.43 7.60
C SER A 365 -11.28 -13.79 7.94
N ILE A 366 -10.55 -14.50 8.82
CA ILE A 366 -10.98 -15.75 9.43
C ILE A 366 -10.59 -15.75 10.91
N ASN A 367 -11.49 -16.24 11.77
CA ASN A 367 -11.13 -16.70 13.10
C ASN A 367 -10.53 -18.12 12.95
N TRP A 368 -9.22 -18.24 13.11
CA TRP A 368 -8.53 -19.50 12.85
C TRP A 368 -8.83 -20.60 13.86
N GLN A 369 -9.37 -20.24 15.04
CA GLN A 369 -9.76 -21.20 16.09
C GLN A 369 -11.15 -21.80 15.80
N THR A 370 -12.12 -20.98 15.41
CA THR A 370 -13.51 -21.42 15.17
C THR A 370 -13.79 -21.77 13.71
N GLY A 371 -12.99 -21.29 12.76
CA GLY A 371 -13.26 -21.40 11.32
C GLY A 371 -14.26 -20.38 10.80
N ASP A 372 -14.78 -19.48 11.64
CA ASP A 372 -15.70 -18.44 11.20
C ASP A 372 -15.00 -17.43 10.29
N THR A 373 -15.58 -17.14 9.14
CA THR A 373 -15.03 -16.18 8.16
C THR A 373 -15.86 -14.91 8.07
N ALA A 374 -15.20 -13.80 7.73
CA ALA A 374 -15.90 -12.60 7.29
C ALA A 374 -16.79 -12.93 6.07
N LYS A 375 -17.99 -12.33 6.04
CA LYS A 375 -18.93 -12.53 4.94
C LYS A 375 -18.69 -11.61 3.73
N HIS A 376 -17.60 -10.85 3.76
CA HIS A 376 -17.31 -9.79 2.82
C HIS A 376 -15.85 -9.80 2.38
N TYR A 377 -15.63 -9.22 1.20
CA TYR A 377 -14.34 -8.78 0.70
C TYR A 377 -14.27 -7.26 0.87
N LEU A 378 -13.14 -6.74 1.33
CA LEU A 378 -12.85 -5.30 1.33
C LEU A 378 -12.02 -4.93 0.10
N THR A 379 -12.41 -3.89 -0.59
CA THR A 379 -11.74 -3.42 -1.80
C THR A 379 -10.28 -3.03 -1.55
N PRO A 380 -9.91 -2.29 -0.49
CA PRO A 380 -8.51 -1.97 -0.26
C PRO A 380 -7.65 -3.22 -0.05
N ASN A 381 -8.16 -4.21 0.69
CA ASN A 381 -7.45 -5.44 0.99
C ASN A 381 -7.25 -6.31 -0.27
N GLN A 382 -8.30 -6.43 -1.09
CA GLN A 382 -8.21 -7.13 -2.38
C GLN A 382 -7.25 -6.42 -3.34
N ALA A 383 -7.30 -5.11 -3.42
CA ALA A 383 -6.41 -4.35 -4.30
C ALA A 383 -4.95 -4.42 -3.84
N MET A 384 -4.68 -4.35 -2.54
CA MET A 384 -3.33 -4.54 -2.00
C MET A 384 -2.79 -5.95 -2.31
N ALA A 385 -3.61 -6.99 -2.13
CA ALA A 385 -3.24 -8.36 -2.50
C ALA A 385 -2.95 -8.47 -4.00
N PHE A 386 -3.82 -7.94 -4.86
CA PHE A 386 -3.65 -7.93 -6.31
C PHE A 386 -2.35 -7.25 -6.74
N LEU A 387 -2.07 -6.04 -6.25
CA LEU A 387 -0.88 -5.27 -6.61
C LEU A 387 0.41 -5.93 -6.09
N SER A 388 0.36 -6.55 -4.90
CA SER A 388 1.49 -7.30 -4.36
C SER A 388 1.80 -8.54 -5.21
N LEU A 389 0.78 -9.32 -5.56
CA LEU A 389 0.92 -10.47 -6.47
C LEU A 389 1.41 -10.03 -7.86
N ALA A 390 0.89 -8.93 -8.39
CA ALA A 390 1.33 -8.39 -9.67
C ALA A 390 2.83 -8.02 -9.66
N ASN A 391 3.29 -7.33 -8.62
CA ASN A 391 4.70 -7.04 -8.47
C ASN A 391 5.55 -8.32 -8.43
N TYR A 392 5.10 -9.34 -7.69
CA TYR A 392 5.84 -10.60 -7.59
C TYR A 392 5.86 -11.38 -8.91
N LEU A 393 4.71 -11.58 -9.54
CA LEU A 393 4.55 -12.41 -10.74
C LEU A 393 5.08 -11.76 -12.02
N HIS A 394 5.10 -10.42 -12.07
CA HIS A 394 5.44 -9.63 -13.24
C HIS A 394 6.58 -8.65 -12.99
N ASP A 395 7.58 -9.11 -12.23
CA ASP A 395 8.88 -8.44 -12.08
C ASP A 395 8.77 -6.94 -11.69
N GLY A 396 7.99 -6.63 -10.66
CA GLY A 396 7.84 -5.28 -10.13
C GLY A 396 7.07 -4.33 -11.05
N ILE A 397 6.06 -4.82 -11.74
CA ILE A 397 5.32 -4.06 -12.77
C ILE A 397 4.71 -2.76 -12.23
N VAL A 398 4.23 -2.74 -10.97
CA VAL A 398 3.68 -1.54 -10.33
C VAL A 398 4.79 -0.58 -9.95
N TRP A 399 5.90 -1.08 -9.39
CA TRP A 399 7.08 -0.29 -9.05
C TRP A 399 7.68 0.40 -10.28
N LYS A 400 7.81 -0.35 -11.39
CA LYS A 400 8.29 0.17 -12.67
C LYS A 400 7.37 1.28 -13.19
N SER A 401 6.05 1.04 -13.21
CA SER A 401 5.07 2.03 -13.66
C SER A 401 5.09 3.29 -12.81
N PHE A 402 5.18 3.15 -11.48
CA PHE A 402 5.30 4.30 -10.59
C PHE A 402 6.59 5.09 -10.88
N SER A 403 7.72 4.41 -10.98
CA SER A 403 9.02 5.04 -11.27
C SER A 403 9.03 5.74 -12.63
N GLU A 404 8.47 5.13 -13.68
CA GLU A 404 8.34 5.70 -15.02
C GLU A 404 7.51 7.01 -15.05
N SER A 405 6.60 7.18 -14.09
CA SER A 405 5.76 8.39 -13.98
C SER A 405 6.52 9.60 -13.42
N LEU A 406 7.66 9.38 -12.79
CA LEU A 406 8.46 10.41 -12.14
C LEU A 406 9.50 10.98 -13.10
N PRO A 407 9.84 12.29 -13.00
CA PRO A 407 10.94 12.86 -13.77
C PRO A 407 12.25 12.11 -13.51
N LEU A 408 13.02 11.84 -14.57
CA LEU A 408 14.31 11.10 -14.52
C LEU A 408 15.32 11.61 -13.48
N GLN A 409 15.25 12.89 -13.12
CA GLN A 409 16.14 13.52 -12.10
C GLN A 409 15.66 13.34 -10.66
N GLN A 410 14.51 12.73 -10.43
CA GLN A 410 13.85 12.62 -9.12
C GLN A 410 13.60 11.17 -8.68
N GLN A 411 14.26 10.21 -9.33
CA GLN A 411 14.15 8.81 -8.93
C GLN A 411 14.88 8.55 -7.61
N LEU A 412 14.41 7.56 -6.88
CA LEU A 412 14.72 7.17 -5.49
C LEU A 412 16.17 7.25 -5.00
N THR A 413 17.16 7.43 -5.89
CA THR A 413 18.58 7.49 -5.53
C THR A 413 18.95 8.60 -4.55
N ASP A 414 18.14 9.66 -4.47
CA ASP A 414 18.45 10.82 -3.62
C ASP A 414 17.77 10.80 -2.24
N VAL A 415 16.72 10.01 -2.05
CA VAL A 415 15.94 9.97 -0.79
C VAL A 415 16.28 8.73 0.06
N SER A 416 16.79 7.67 -0.58
CA SER A 416 17.24 6.45 0.09
C SER A 416 18.68 6.52 0.60
N VAL A 417 19.42 7.58 0.30
CA VAL A 417 20.82 7.73 0.74
C VAL A 417 20.86 7.99 2.24
N SER A 418 21.57 7.11 2.92
CA SER A 418 22.02 7.16 4.31
C SER A 418 22.13 8.59 4.84
N LYS A 419 21.70 8.78 6.13
CA LYS A 419 22.06 9.96 6.92
C LYS A 419 23.49 10.39 6.58
N PRO A 420 23.74 11.68 6.31
CA PRO A 420 25.10 12.16 6.36
C PRO A 420 25.67 11.77 7.72
N ALA A 421 26.83 11.13 7.73
CA ALA A 421 27.54 10.84 8.95
C ALA A 421 27.71 12.17 9.72
N VAL A 422 27.19 12.22 10.95
CA VAL A 422 27.42 13.33 11.89
C VAL A 422 28.84 13.21 12.43
#